data_3a5454850605d119aa0850988c235bc6
#
_entry.id   3a5454850605d119aa0850988c235bc6
#
_cell.length_a   1.000
_cell.length_b   1.000
_cell.length_c   1.000
_cell.angle_alpha   90.00
_cell.angle_beta   90.00
_cell.angle_gamma   90.00
#
_symmetry.space_group_name_H-M   'P 1'
#
loop_
_entity.id
_entity.type
_entity.pdbx_description
1 polymer ?
#
loop_
_entity_poly.entity_id
_entity_poly.type
_entity_poly.pdbx_seq_one_letter_code
_entity_poly.pdbx_strand_id
1 'polypeptide(L)'
;SVQDYVDAFLPFVKAGIPIICICITTKFSGSMQSATTARDMILEEYPKARITVIDAEINTVLQGLYVLEACRLRDLGWEYDRMVERLLAIRESGRIFFTIGNIDYLKHGGRIGKVMGIAGSALKIKPLITLKEGEIFASGIARSREKSMQKVIEMLKAYLDERTAKPGEYSFAIGYGYDYEEACHFREMLKDLVRERLGIDEIEIYQIGATIGVHTGPYPIGVGIIKRADWEA
;
A
#
# COMPACT_ATOMS: atom_id res chain seq x y z
N SER A 1 -16.58 2.84 -11.27
CA SER A 1 -17.01 3.88 -12.23
C SER A 1 -17.17 5.23 -11.54
N VAL A 2 -17.39 6.31 -12.31
CA VAL A 2 -17.73 7.64 -11.76
C VAL A 2 -19.00 7.55 -10.93
N GLN A 3 -20.03 6.83 -11.43
CA GLN A 3 -21.30 6.69 -10.72
C GLN A 3 -21.15 6.01 -9.35
N ASP A 4 -20.32 4.98 -9.24
CA ASP A 4 -20.09 4.31 -7.96
C ASP A 4 -19.52 5.29 -6.92
N TYR A 5 -18.63 6.21 -7.34
CA TYR A 5 -18.11 7.25 -6.45
C TYR A 5 -19.16 8.31 -6.10
N VAL A 6 -20.01 8.71 -7.06
CA VAL A 6 -21.13 9.62 -6.77
C VAL A 6 -22.06 8.98 -5.73
N ASP A 7 -22.45 7.73 -5.94
CA ASP A 7 -23.33 7.00 -5.03
C ASP A 7 -22.73 6.83 -3.63
N ALA A 8 -21.40 6.65 -3.55
CA ALA A 8 -20.68 6.56 -2.29
C ALA A 8 -20.54 7.90 -1.56
N PHE A 9 -20.30 9.00 -2.28
CA PHE A 9 -20.05 10.32 -1.67
C PHE A 9 -21.35 11.04 -1.27
N LEU A 10 -22.38 10.94 -2.09
CA LEU A 10 -23.59 11.75 -1.96
C LEU A 10 -24.30 11.64 -0.60
N PRO A 11 -24.43 10.46 0.04
CA PRO A 11 -25.02 10.36 1.37
C PRO A 11 -24.30 11.18 2.43
N PHE A 12 -22.97 11.19 2.41
CA PHE A 12 -22.14 11.95 3.35
C PHE A 12 -22.21 13.45 3.07
N VAL A 13 -22.20 13.85 1.80
CA VAL A 13 -22.35 15.25 1.37
C VAL A 13 -23.68 15.81 1.84
N LYS A 14 -24.79 15.08 1.65
CA LYS A 14 -26.13 15.49 2.12
C LYS A 14 -26.20 15.60 3.65
N ALA A 15 -25.41 14.81 4.35
CA ALA A 15 -25.29 14.87 5.82
C ALA A 15 -24.30 15.95 6.30
N GLY A 16 -23.66 16.71 5.40
CA GLY A 16 -22.64 17.71 5.73
C GLY A 16 -21.33 17.14 6.28
N ILE A 17 -21.05 15.88 6.00
CA ILE A 17 -19.85 15.16 6.49
C ILE A 17 -18.73 15.29 5.46
N PRO A 18 -17.53 15.82 5.83
CA PRO A 18 -16.39 15.90 4.94
C PRO A 18 -15.84 14.51 4.55
N ILE A 19 -15.31 14.40 3.34
CA ILE A 19 -14.84 13.13 2.76
C ILE A 19 -13.36 13.22 2.39
N ILE A 20 -12.55 12.25 2.82
CA ILE A 20 -11.22 11.99 2.30
C ILE A 20 -11.28 10.65 1.56
N CYS A 21 -11.15 10.69 0.24
CA CYS A 21 -11.12 9.51 -0.62
C CYS A 21 -9.68 9.17 -0.97
N ILE A 22 -9.19 8.00 -0.53
CA ILE A 22 -7.82 7.54 -0.77
C ILE A 22 -7.86 6.50 -1.90
N CYS A 23 -7.35 6.89 -3.07
CA CYS A 23 -7.31 6.05 -4.26
C CYS A 23 -5.97 5.32 -4.40
N ILE A 24 -6.00 4.14 -4.99
CA ILE A 24 -4.80 3.43 -5.46
C ILE A 24 -3.99 4.33 -6.41
N THR A 25 -2.67 4.13 -6.47
CA THR A 25 -1.78 4.88 -7.34
C THR A 25 -2.31 5.04 -8.77
N THR A 26 -2.26 6.25 -9.28
CA THR A 26 -2.66 6.60 -10.66
C THR A 26 -1.80 5.91 -11.73
N LYS A 27 -0.63 5.40 -11.37
CA LYS A 27 0.23 4.60 -12.28
C LYS A 27 -0.36 3.23 -12.62
N PHE A 28 -1.29 2.71 -11.81
CA PHE A 28 -1.89 1.39 -12.02
C PHE A 28 -3.38 1.44 -12.36
N SER A 29 -4.08 2.51 -11.97
CA SER A 29 -5.54 2.57 -12.06
C SER A 29 -6.06 3.97 -12.40
N GLY A 30 -7.15 4.03 -13.15
CA GLY A 30 -7.94 5.25 -13.37
C GLY A 30 -8.91 5.61 -12.24
N SER A 31 -8.88 4.88 -11.11
CA SER A 31 -9.81 5.09 -9.98
C SER A 31 -9.83 6.55 -9.48
N MET A 32 -8.65 7.17 -9.35
CA MET A 32 -8.56 8.56 -8.91
C MET A 32 -9.23 9.51 -9.89
N GLN A 33 -9.08 9.30 -11.21
CA GLN A 33 -9.75 10.12 -12.22
C GLN A 33 -11.26 10.01 -12.08
N SER A 34 -11.79 8.79 -11.88
CA SER A 34 -13.23 8.58 -11.66
C SER A 34 -13.72 9.25 -10.38
N ALA A 35 -12.97 9.14 -9.28
CA ALA A 35 -13.31 9.79 -8.02
C ALA A 35 -13.27 11.31 -8.10
N THR A 36 -12.29 11.87 -8.82
CA THR A 36 -12.16 13.32 -9.06
C THR A 36 -13.33 13.84 -9.89
N THR A 37 -13.68 13.14 -10.98
CA THR A 37 -14.84 13.49 -11.79
C THR A 37 -16.14 13.47 -10.97
N ALA A 38 -16.33 12.43 -10.15
CA ALA A 38 -17.49 12.33 -9.26
C ALA A 38 -17.56 13.48 -8.24
N ARG A 39 -16.40 13.83 -7.65
CA ARG A 39 -16.30 15.00 -6.77
C ARG A 39 -16.73 16.28 -7.48
N ASP A 40 -16.21 16.52 -8.68
CA ASP A 40 -16.47 17.75 -9.42
C ASP A 40 -17.96 17.87 -9.79
N MET A 41 -18.60 16.78 -10.23
CA MET A 41 -20.04 16.72 -10.47
C MET A 41 -20.86 17.04 -9.21
N ILE A 42 -20.47 16.48 -8.06
CA ILE A 42 -21.15 16.75 -6.79
C ILE A 42 -21.00 18.22 -6.37
N LEU A 43 -19.81 18.80 -6.58
CA LEU A 43 -19.56 20.20 -6.22
C LEU A 43 -20.35 21.21 -7.06
N GLU A 44 -20.81 20.85 -8.27
CA GLU A 44 -21.73 21.68 -9.06
C GLU A 44 -23.08 21.89 -8.32
N GLU A 45 -23.59 20.82 -7.67
CA GLU A 45 -24.86 20.87 -6.93
C GLU A 45 -24.66 21.26 -5.44
N TYR A 46 -23.53 20.82 -4.85
CA TYR A 46 -23.19 21.02 -3.43
C TYR A 46 -21.88 21.79 -3.27
N PRO A 47 -21.78 23.09 -3.63
CA PRO A 47 -20.52 23.83 -3.68
C PRO A 47 -19.83 24.02 -2.32
N LYS A 48 -20.52 23.74 -1.22
CA LYS A 48 -19.95 23.79 0.14
C LYS A 48 -19.45 22.44 0.64
N ALA A 49 -19.64 21.36 -0.13
CA ALA A 49 -19.16 20.05 0.27
C ALA A 49 -17.64 20.00 0.30
N ARG A 50 -17.09 19.29 1.27
CA ARG A 50 -15.65 19.10 1.42
C ARG A 50 -15.28 17.67 1.03
N ILE A 51 -14.71 17.52 -0.16
CA ILE A 51 -14.29 16.22 -0.70
C ILE A 51 -12.85 16.34 -1.19
N THR A 52 -11.93 15.64 -0.55
CA THR A 52 -10.54 15.52 -1.00
C THR A 52 -10.29 14.13 -1.56
N VAL A 53 -9.76 14.05 -2.78
CA VAL A 53 -9.33 12.81 -3.42
C VAL A 53 -7.81 12.76 -3.42
N ILE A 54 -7.23 11.73 -2.82
CA ILE A 54 -5.78 11.56 -2.65
C ILE A 54 -5.30 10.38 -3.51
N ASP A 55 -4.29 10.62 -4.36
CA ASP A 55 -3.46 9.55 -4.90
C ASP A 55 -2.58 9.01 -3.76
N ALA A 56 -2.83 7.77 -3.35
CA ALA A 56 -2.05 7.16 -2.29
C ALA A 56 -0.59 6.88 -2.70
N GLU A 57 -0.28 6.82 -4.01
CA GLU A 57 1.01 6.38 -4.56
C GLU A 57 1.45 4.98 -4.10
N ILE A 58 0.51 4.23 -3.57
CA ILE A 58 0.64 2.85 -3.07
C ILE A 58 -0.59 2.05 -3.47
N ASN A 59 -0.62 0.78 -3.08
CA ASN A 59 -1.75 -0.10 -3.34
C ASN A 59 -1.92 -1.16 -2.24
N THR A 60 -2.90 -2.04 -2.43
CA THR A 60 -3.16 -3.24 -1.64
C THR A 60 -3.17 -3.02 -0.12
N VAL A 61 -2.52 -3.88 0.64
CA VAL A 61 -2.49 -3.84 2.12
C VAL A 61 -1.96 -2.50 2.66
N LEU A 62 -0.94 -1.93 2.01
CA LEU A 62 -0.39 -0.64 2.43
C LEU A 62 -1.38 0.51 2.23
N GLN A 63 -2.19 0.48 1.17
CA GLN A 63 -3.28 1.45 1.00
C GLN A 63 -4.30 1.32 2.14
N GLY A 64 -4.60 0.09 2.58
CA GLY A 64 -5.42 -0.17 3.76
C GLY A 64 -4.82 0.45 5.03
N LEU A 65 -3.53 0.26 5.28
CA LEU A 65 -2.84 0.91 6.41
C LEU A 65 -2.92 2.45 6.32
N TYR A 66 -2.78 3.01 5.13
CA TYR A 66 -2.89 4.45 4.93
C TYR A 66 -4.29 5.00 5.24
N VAL A 67 -5.34 4.23 4.92
CA VAL A 67 -6.72 4.54 5.34
C VAL A 67 -6.86 4.47 6.86
N LEU A 68 -6.26 3.46 7.50
CA LEU A 68 -6.26 3.35 8.97
C LEU A 68 -5.54 4.54 9.62
N GLU A 69 -4.47 5.07 9.01
CA GLU A 69 -3.82 6.28 9.50
C GLU A 69 -4.75 7.52 9.40
N ALA A 70 -5.55 7.63 8.33
CA ALA A 70 -6.58 8.68 8.24
C ALA A 70 -7.65 8.52 9.33
N CYS A 71 -8.10 7.28 9.60
CA CYS A 71 -9.04 6.99 10.69
C CYS A 71 -8.44 7.34 12.06
N ARG A 72 -7.17 7.04 12.28
CA ARG A 72 -6.45 7.39 13.51
C ARG A 72 -6.47 8.90 13.79
N LEU A 73 -6.18 9.73 12.78
CA LEU A 73 -6.25 11.19 12.93
C LEU A 73 -7.67 11.68 13.22
N ARG A 74 -8.68 11.11 12.54
CA ARG A 74 -10.09 11.41 12.81
C ARG A 74 -10.46 11.09 14.26
N ASP A 75 -10.08 9.92 14.75
CA ASP A 75 -10.43 9.45 16.09
C ASP A 75 -9.70 10.27 17.19
N LEU A 76 -8.56 10.85 16.85
CA LEU A 76 -7.85 11.84 17.69
C LEU A 76 -8.45 13.26 17.60
N GLY A 77 -9.50 13.46 16.81
CA GLY A 77 -10.19 14.74 16.67
C GLY A 77 -9.43 15.80 15.84
N TRP A 78 -8.57 15.37 14.93
CA TRP A 78 -7.85 16.32 14.06
C TRP A 78 -8.79 17.03 13.10
N GLU A 79 -8.52 18.32 12.87
CA GLU A 79 -9.23 19.10 11.87
C GLU A 79 -8.96 18.58 10.45
N TYR A 80 -9.96 18.62 9.60
CA TYR A 80 -9.95 18.03 8.26
C TYR A 80 -8.76 18.45 7.40
N ASP A 81 -8.48 19.76 7.32
CA ASP A 81 -7.38 20.27 6.48
C ASP A 81 -6.03 19.79 7.00
N ARG A 82 -5.85 19.81 8.32
CA ARG A 82 -4.65 19.28 8.98
C ARG A 82 -4.49 17.78 8.74
N MET A 83 -5.58 17.03 8.72
CA MET A 83 -5.55 15.59 8.38
C MET A 83 -5.05 15.39 6.94
N VAL A 84 -5.59 16.14 5.97
CA VAL A 84 -5.19 16.06 4.57
C VAL A 84 -3.69 16.39 4.40
N GLU A 85 -3.23 17.48 4.99
CA GLU A 85 -1.81 17.88 4.96
C GLU A 85 -0.91 16.78 5.55
N ARG A 86 -1.30 16.21 6.69
CA ARG A 86 -0.53 15.17 7.34
C ARG A 86 -0.49 13.88 6.53
N LEU A 87 -1.60 13.47 5.95
CA LEU A 87 -1.66 12.30 5.08
C LEU A 87 -0.73 12.49 3.86
N LEU A 88 -0.77 13.64 3.21
CA LEU A 88 0.13 13.92 2.10
C LEU A 88 1.60 13.89 2.53
N ALA A 89 1.93 14.39 3.72
CA ALA A 89 3.30 14.40 4.23
C ALA A 89 3.85 12.98 4.52
N ILE A 90 3.03 12.06 5.07
CA ILE A 90 3.49 10.70 5.36
C ILE A 90 3.51 9.79 4.13
N ARG A 91 2.76 10.13 3.06
CA ARG A 91 2.62 9.33 1.85
C ARG A 91 3.97 8.89 1.26
N GLU A 92 4.94 9.80 1.19
CA GLU A 92 6.27 9.54 0.64
C GLU A 92 7.07 8.48 1.42
N SER A 93 6.69 8.19 2.66
CA SER A 93 7.30 7.13 3.47
C SER A 93 6.80 5.74 3.12
N GLY A 94 5.69 5.64 2.37
CA GLY A 94 5.09 4.35 2.01
C GLY A 94 6.00 3.49 1.16
N ARG A 95 6.23 2.23 1.57
CA ARG A 95 7.00 1.21 0.82
C ARG A 95 6.33 -0.14 0.90
N ILE A 96 6.33 -0.85 -0.22
CA ILE A 96 6.03 -2.29 -0.23
C ILE A 96 7.26 -3.01 -0.75
N PHE A 97 7.75 -3.97 0.02
CA PHE A 97 8.79 -4.91 -0.39
C PHE A 97 8.16 -6.27 -0.54
N PHE A 98 8.26 -6.89 -1.72
CA PHE A 98 7.56 -8.13 -1.97
C PHE A 98 8.25 -9.00 -3.01
N THR A 99 7.84 -10.26 -3.04
CA THR A 99 8.16 -11.23 -4.07
C THR A 99 6.88 -11.87 -4.61
N ILE A 100 6.94 -12.42 -5.81
CA ILE A 100 5.82 -13.11 -6.47
C ILE A 100 6.25 -14.48 -6.99
N GLY A 101 5.28 -15.32 -7.26
CA GLY A 101 5.54 -16.66 -7.81
C GLY A 101 6.10 -16.62 -9.23
N ASN A 102 5.52 -15.78 -10.08
CA ASN A 102 5.86 -15.65 -11.49
C ASN A 102 5.58 -14.21 -11.99
N ILE A 103 6.47 -13.69 -12.81
CA ILE A 103 6.38 -12.34 -13.40
C ILE A 103 5.34 -12.25 -14.54
N ASP A 104 4.90 -13.38 -15.09
CA ASP A 104 4.01 -13.41 -16.24
C ASP A 104 2.65 -12.74 -15.95
N TYR A 105 2.16 -12.83 -14.72
CA TYR A 105 0.95 -12.13 -14.30
C TYR A 105 1.07 -10.60 -14.42
N LEU A 106 2.22 -10.03 -14.03
CA LEU A 106 2.48 -8.59 -14.19
C LEU A 106 2.56 -8.19 -15.67
N LYS A 107 3.14 -9.06 -16.52
CA LYS A 107 3.21 -8.83 -17.99
C LYS A 107 1.80 -8.83 -18.61
N HIS A 108 1.03 -9.90 -18.37
CA HIS A 108 -0.31 -10.03 -18.92
C HIS A 108 -1.25 -8.92 -18.43
N GLY A 109 -1.12 -8.53 -17.18
CA GLY A 109 -1.90 -7.45 -16.59
C GLY A 109 -1.47 -6.04 -17.02
N GLY A 110 -0.39 -5.90 -17.79
CA GLY A 110 0.15 -4.61 -18.24
C GLY A 110 0.66 -3.68 -17.12
N ARG A 111 0.90 -4.21 -15.91
CA ARG A 111 1.41 -3.45 -14.73
C ARG A 111 2.83 -3.85 -14.37
N ILE A 112 3.59 -4.34 -15.34
CA ILE A 112 4.98 -4.76 -15.14
C ILE A 112 5.93 -3.59 -14.83
N GLY A 113 5.61 -2.37 -15.26
CA GLY A 113 6.40 -1.17 -14.94
C GLY A 113 7.89 -1.34 -15.21
N LYS A 114 8.71 -0.82 -14.31
CA LYS A 114 10.19 -0.86 -14.37
C LYS A 114 10.78 -2.24 -13.97
N VAL A 115 9.94 -3.25 -13.77
CA VAL A 115 10.36 -4.63 -13.47
C VAL A 115 10.68 -5.43 -14.76
N MET A 116 10.37 -4.87 -15.92
CA MET A 116 10.55 -5.53 -17.23
C MET A 116 11.99 -6.04 -17.48
N GLY A 117 13.00 -5.38 -16.92
CA GLY A 117 14.41 -5.78 -17.03
C GLY A 117 14.73 -7.16 -16.40
N ILE A 118 13.91 -7.67 -15.49
CA ILE A 118 14.08 -9.01 -14.90
C ILE A 118 13.49 -10.11 -15.81
N ALA A 119 12.60 -9.73 -16.72
CA ALA A 119 11.75 -10.65 -17.49
C ALA A 119 12.51 -11.52 -18.50
N GLY A 120 13.79 -11.30 -18.73
CA GLY A 120 14.60 -12.00 -19.74
C GLY A 120 15.35 -13.23 -19.26
N SER A 121 15.33 -13.59 -17.99
CA SER A 121 16.18 -14.66 -17.45
C SER A 121 15.44 -15.77 -16.73
N ALA A 122 15.67 -16.98 -17.18
CA ALA A 122 15.52 -18.27 -16.50
C ALA A 122 14.20 -18.60 -15.77
N LEU A 123 13.68 -19.75 -16.10
CA LEU A 123 12.40 -20.41 -15.78
C LEU A 123 12.12 -20.68 -14.28
N LYS A 124 12.90 -20.22 -13.31
CA LYS A 124 12.70 -20.54 -11.87
C LYS A 124 13.10 -19.43 -10.91
N ILE A 125 13.27 -18.19 -11.38
CA ILE A 125 13.62 -17.09 -10.49
C ILE A 125 12.38 -16.51 -9.78
N LYS A 126 12.61 -16.02 -8.56
CA LYS A 126 11.65 -15.24 -7.78
C LYS A 126 12.06 -13.78 -7.82
N PRO A 127 11.30 -12.89 -8.47
CA PRO A 127 11.64 -11.48 -8.51
C PRO A 127 11.44 -10.84 -7.15
N LEU A 128 12.34 -9.92 -6.82
CA LEU A 128 12.22 -9.02 -5.67
C LEU A 128 11.82 -7.66 -6.19
N ILE A 129 10.78 -7.10 -5.62
CA ILE A 129 10.12 -5.90 -6.12
C ILE A 129 9.93 -4.91 -4.98
N THR A 130 10.20 -3.64 -5.25
CA THR A 130 9.83 -2.52 -4.38
C THR A 130 8.75 -1.70 -5.05
N LEU A 131 7.67 -1.40 -4.34
CA LEU A 131 6.74 -0.35 -4.71
C LEU A 131 7.08 0.91 -3.92
N LYS A 132 7.32 2.00 -4.62
CA LYS A 132 7.55 3.34 -4.08
C LYS A 132 7.14 4.39 -5.12
N GLU A 133 6.75 5.57 -4.67
CA GLU A 133 6.41 6.69 -5.57
C GLU A 133 5.38 6.31 -6.65
N GLY A 134 4.44 5.46 -6.29
CA GLY A 134 3.38 4.98 -7.18
C GLY A 134 3.77 3.88 -8.17
N GLU A 135 5.04 3.49 -8.26
CA GLU A 135 5.54 2.54 -9.26
C GLU A 135 6.25 1.33 -8.63
N ILE A 136 6.34 0.23 -9.39
CA ILE A 136 7.14 -0.94 -9.00
C ILE A 136 8.51 -0.93 -9.67
N PHE A 137 9.52 -1.28 -8.89
CA PHE A 137 10.92 -1.35 -9.30
C PHE A 137 11.49 -2.74 -9.05
N ALA A 138 12.35 -3.18 -9.97
CA ALA A 138 13.16 -4.36 -9.78
C ALA A 138 14.19 -4.13 -8.67
N SER A 139 14.20 -4.98 -7.65
CA SER A 139 15.12 -4.89 -6.51
C SER A 139 16.02 -6.11 -6.40
N GLY A 140 15.96 -7.01 -7.36
CA GLY A 140 16.79 -8.19 -7.43
C GLY A 140 16.02 -9.47 -7.77
N ILE A 141 16.69 -10.59 -7.58
CA ILE A 141 16.15 -11.93 -7.81
C ILE A 141 16.59 -12.89 -6.72
N ALA A 142 15.79 -13.93 -6.48
CA ALA A 142 16.18 -15.09 -5.69
C ALA A 142 15.93 -16.38 -6.45
N ARG A 143 16.62 -17.47 -6.07
CA ARG A 143 16.53 -18.78 -6.75
C ARG A 143 15.55 -19.74 -6.07
N SER A 144 15.09 -19.42 -4.88
CA SER A 144 14.08 -20.21 -4.16
C SER A 144 13.09 -19.30 -3.45
N ARG A 145 11.94 -19.85 -3.10
CA ARG A 145 10.89 -19.13 -2.37
C ARG A 145 11.39 -18.65 -1.02
N GLU A 146 12.00 -19.51 -0.23
CA GLU A 146 12.55 -19.19 1.08
C GLU A 146 13.58 -18.05 1.00
N LYS A 147 14.53 -18.14 0.05
CA LYS A 147 15.50 -17.08 -0.17
C LYS A 147 14.86 -15.77 -0.63
N SER A 148 13.73 -15.83 -1.34
CA SER A 148 13.04 -14.59 -1.73
C SER A 148 12.39 -13.90 -0.55
N MET A 149 11.79 -14.65 0.38
CA MET A 149 11.24 -14.10 1.63
C MET A 149 12.34 -13.49 2.50
N GLN A 150 13.48 -14.21 2.66
CA GLN A 150 14.61 -13.69 3.41
C GLN A 150 15.15 -12.38 2.83
N LYS A 151 15.24 -12.27 1.50
CA LYS A 151 15.66 -11.02 0.84
C LYS A 151 14.64 -9.88 0.98
N VAL A 152 13.35 -10.16 1.04
CA VAL A 152 12.33 -9.15 1.38
C VAL A 152 12.59 -8.58 2.78
N ILE A 153 12.95 -9.45 3.75
CA ILE A 153 13.33 -9.01 5.11
C ILE A 153 14.59 -8.14 5.08
N GLU A 154 15.59 -8.52 4.30
CA GLU A 154 16.82 -7.72 4.12
C GLU A 154 16.52 -6.33 3.53
N MET A 155 15.60 -6.25 2.56
CA MET A 155 15.15 -4.98 1.96
C MET A 155 14.45 -4.09 3.00
N LEU A 156 13.57 -4.67 3.82
CA LEU A 156 12.92 -3.95 4.92
C LEU A 156 13.98 -3.45 5.92
N LYS A 157 14.91 -4.31 6.34
CA LYS A 157 15.98 -3.91 7.27
C LYS A 157 16.79 -2.75 6.72
N ALA A 158 17.22 -2.81 5.47
CA ALA A 158 17.97 -1.75 4.82
C ALA A 158 17.19 -0.41 4.82
N TYR A 159 15.89 -0.46 4.54
CA TYR A 159 15.01 0.71 4.61
C TYR A 159 14.94 1.31 6.02
N LEU A 160 14.79 0.47 7.05
CA LEU A 160 14.73 0.91 8.44
C LEU A 160 16.07 1.51 8.90
N ASP A 161 17.19 0.93 8.46
CA ASP A 161 18.53 1.43 8.77
C ASP A 161 18.79 2.80 8.11
N GLU A 162 18.46 2.93 6.81
CA GLU A 162 18.58 4.20 6.08
C GLU A 162 17.77 5.33 6.72
N ARG A 163 16.58 5.02 7.24
CA ARG A 163 15.66 6.00 7.84
C ARG A 163 15.92 6.23 9.32
N THR A 164 16.82 5.49 9.93
CA THR A 164 17.05 5.54 11.40
C THR A 164 15.72 5.36 12.16
N ALA A 165 14.91 4.41 11.71
CA ALA A 165 13.55 4.18 12.19
C ALA A 165 13.51 3.90 13.69
N LYS A 166 12.52 4.49 14.37
CA LYS A 166 12.32 4.36 15.81
C LYS A 166 11.09 3.48 16.10
N PRO A 167 11.09 2.76 17.24
CA PRO A 167 9.90 2.06 17.70
C PRO A 167 8.68 3.00 17.80
N GLY A 168 7.53 2.55 17.29
CA GLY A 168 6.29 3.32 17.26
C GLY A 168 6.15 4.31 16.09
N GLU A 169 7.19 4.54 15.30
CA GLU A 169 7.18 5.52 14.21
C GLU A 169 6.38 5.04 12.97
N TYR A 170 6.25 3.72 12.78
CA TYR A 170 5.69 3.16 11.56
C TYR A 170 4.51 2.23 11.83
N SER A 171 3.53 2.26 10.94
CA SER A 171 2.53 1.21 10.75
C SER A 171 3.04 0.19 9.75
N PHE A 172 2.77 -1.09 10.02
CA PHE A 172 3.36 -2.22 9.31
C PHE A 172 2.37 -3.37 9.20
N ALA A 173 2.35 -4.06 8.06
CA ALA A 173 1.60 -5.30 7.89
C ALA A 173 2.22 -6.20 6.81
N ILE A 174 1.89 -7.49 6.87
CA ILE A 174 2.18 -8.49 5.83
C ILE A 174 0.99 -8.58 4.87
N GLY A 175 1.28 -8.60 3.57
CA GLY A 175 0.33 -8.94 2.52
C GLY A 175 0.67 -10.28 1.89
N TYR A 176 -0.34 -11.16 1.69
CA TYR A 176 -0.15 -12.45 1.03
C TYR A 176 -1.27 -12.72 0.02
N GLY A 177 -1.01 -13.63 -0.92
CA GLY A 177 -2.00 -14.04 -1.92
C GLY A 177 -2.88 -15.19 -1.45
N TYR A 178 -2.51 -16.41 -1.80
CA TYR A 178 -3.31 -17.60 -1.56
C TYR A 178 -2.89 -18.39 -0.31
N ASP A 179 -1.58 -18.48 -0.04
CA ASP A 179 -1.01 -19.39 0.95
C ASP A 179 -0.89 -18.70 2.32
N TYR A 180 -1.85 -18.96 3.21
CA TYR A 180 -1.86 -18.40 4.56
C TYR A 180 -0.79 -19.03 5.47
N GLU A 181 -0.49 -20.31 5.29
CA GLU A 181 0.54 -21.00 6.10
C GLU A 181 1.92 -20.42 5.80
N GLU A 182 2.21 -20.15 4.51
CA GLU A 182 3.42 -19.45 4.10
C GLU A 182 3.47 -18.02 4.70
N ALA A 183 2.36 -17.31 4.76
CA ALA A 183 2.30 -16.01 5.40
C ALA A 183 2.56 -16.05 6.90
N CYS A 184 2.07 -17.07 7.59
CA CYS A 184 2.38 -17.31 9.00
C CYS A 184 3.86 -17.63 9.21
N HIS A 185 4.46 -18.46 8.36
CA HIS A 185 5.89 -18.73 8.38
C HIS A 185 6.70 -17.45 8.17
N PHE A 186 6.34 -16.65 7.18
CA PHE A 186 7.00 -15.37 6.90
C PHE A 186 6.88 -14.38 8.06
N ARG A 187 5.73 -14.35 8.77
CA ARG A 187 5.56 -13.56 10.00
C ARG A 187 6.56 -13.96 11.08
N GLU A 188 6.75 -15.27 11.32
CA GLU A 188 7.72 -15.74 12.31
C GLU A 188 9.15 -15.34 11.94
N MET A 189 9.51 -15.37 10.65
CA MET A 189 10.82 -14.88 10.18
C MET A 189 11.04 -13.38 10.44
N LEU A 190 9.97 -12.57 10.46
CA LEU A 190 10.00 -11.10 10.64
C LEU A 190 9.91 -10.67 12.11
N LYS A 191 9.40 -11.53 12.97
CA LYS A 191 8.94 -11.20 14.33
C LYS A 191 9.96 -10.41 15.16
N ASP A 192 11.20 -10.92 15.24
CA ASP A 192 12.22 -10.29 16.07
C ASP A 192 12.66 -8.92 15.50
N LEU A 193 12.86 -8.83 14.19
CA LEU A 193 13.20 -7.57 13.52
C LEU A 193 12.13 -6.50 13.74
N VAL A 194 10.87 -6.87 13.57
CA VAL A 194 9.72 -5.95 13.67
C VAL A 194 9.53 -5.51 15.12
N ARG A 195 9.66 -6.43 16.09
CA ARG A 195 9.61 -6.08 17.52
C ARG A 195 10.74 -5.14 17.90
N GLU A 196 11.97 -5.46 17.54
CA GLU A 196 13.15 -4.68 17.91
C GLU A 196 13.13 -3.28 17.28
N ARG A 197 12.81 -3.20 15.97
CA ARG A 197 12.98 -1.97 15.21
C ARG A 197 11.72 -1.09 15.16
N LEU A 198 10.53 -1.68 15.24
CA LEU A 198 9.27 -0.96 15.13
C LEU A 198 8.47 -0.95 16.44
N GLY A 199 8.81 -1.79 17.42
CA GLY A 199 8.07 -1.90 18.67
C GLY A 199 6.68 -2.55 18.48
N ILE A 200 6.54 -3.43 17.48
CA ILE A 200 5.29 -4.11 17.15
C ILE A 200 5.41 -5.57 17.60
N ASP A 201 4.60 -5.98 18.57
CA ASP A 201 4.58 -7.35 19.09
C ASP A 201 3.74 -8.30 18.25
N GLU A 202 2.62 -7.81 17.70
CA GLU A 202 1.70 -8.58 16.85
C GLU A 202 1.69 -8.02 15.44
N ILE A 203 2.12 -8.84 14.48
CA ILE A 203 2.18 -8.47 13.07
C ILE A 203 0.88 -8.90 12.39
N GLU A 204 0.15 -7.93 11.88
CA GLU A 204 -1.06 -8.15 11.10
C GLU A 204 -0.77 -8.78 9.73
N ILE A 205 -1.60 -9.76 9.34
CA ILE A 205 -1.52 -10.45 8.06
C ILE A 205 -2.83 -10.24 7.30
N TYR A 206 -2.75 -9.69 6.08
CA TYR A 206 -3.92 -9.45 5.26
C TYR A 206 -3.83 -10.16 3.91
N GLN A 207 -4.94 -10.77 3.50
CA GLN A 207 -5.03 -11.33 2.15
C GLN A 207 -5.19 -10.22 1.11
N ILE A 208 -4.42 -10.31 0.05
CA ILE A 208 -4.47 -9.38 -1.09
C ILE A 208 -5.74 -9.65 -1.88
N GLY A 209 -6.52 -8.59 -2.16
CA GLY A 209 -7.77 -8.68 -2.91
C GLY A 209 -7.55 -9.13 -4.37
N ALA A 210 -8.60 -9.71 -4.97
CA ALA A 210 -8.56 -10.29 -6.31
C ALA A 210 -8.09 -9.30 -7.39
N THR A 211 -8.46 -8.02 -7.28
CA THR A 211 -8.06 -6.97 -8.25
C THR A 211 -6.54 -6.83 -8.36
N ILE A 212 -5.80 -6.98 -7.27
CA ILE A 212 -4.34 -7.01 -7.29
C ILE A 212 -3.85 -8.41 -7.66
N GLY A 213 -4.53 -9.45 -7.18
CA GLY A 213 -4.18 -10.85 -7.44
C GLY A 213 -4.09 -11.21 -8.93
N VAL A 214 -4.94 -10.63 -9.79
CA VAL A 214 -4.87 -10.86 -11.25
C VAL A 214 -3.55 -10.36 -11.87
N HIS A 215 -2.86 -9.42 -11.22
CA HIS A 215 -1.58 -8.88 -11.67
C HIS A 215 -0.38 -9.55 -11.01
N THR A 216 -0.51 -10.04 -9.79
CA THR A 216 0.60 -10.65 -9.04
C THR A 216 0.59 -12.18 -9.09
N GLY A 217 -0.52 -12.76 -9.53
CA GLY A 217 -0.78 -14.19 -9.42
C GLY A 217 -1.15 -14.62 -8.00
N PRO A 218 -1.23 -15.92 -7.74
CA PRO A 218 -1.70 -16.44 -6.44
C PRO A 218 -0.65 -16.38 -5.31
N TYR A 219 0.63 -16.17 -5.62
CA TYR A 219 1.71 -16.27 -4.64
C TYR A 219 2.52 -14.97 -4.43
N PRO A 220 1.91 -13.77 -4.35
CA PRO A 220 2.62 -12.63 -3.80
C PRO A 220 2.74 -12.79 -2.29
N ILE A 221 3.87 -12.37 -1.74
CA ILE A 221 4.10 -12.19 -0.31
C ILE A 221 5.06 -11.03 -0.09
N GLY A 222 4.79 -10.23 0.91
CA GLY A 222 5.61 -9.08 1.23
C GLY A 222 5.10 -8.27 2.39
N VAL A 223 5.73 -7.14 2.59
CA VAL A 223 5.46 -6.21 3.70
C VAL A 223 5.12 -4.84 3.18
N GLY A 224 4.15 -4.20 3.84
CA GLY A 224 3.83 -2.78 3.67
C GLY A 224 4.22 -2.01 4.93
N ILE A 225 4.85 -0.85 4.75
CA ILE A 225 5.29 0.02 5.84
C ILE A 225 5.04 1.48 5.46
N ILE A 226 4.52 2.27 6.40
CA ILE A 226 4.29 3.72 6.25
C ILE A 226 4.42 4.40 7.61
N LYS A 227 4.89 5.65 7.64
CA LYS A 227 4.91 6.43 8.90
C LYS A 227 3.51 6.56 9.48
N ARG A 228 3.43 6.47 10.79
CA ARG A 228 2.20 6.76 11.53
C ARG A 228 1.87 8.24 11.40
N ALA A 229 0.60 8.51 11.16
CA ALA A 229 0.13 9.87 10.97
C ALA A 229 0.17 10.70 12.27
N ASP A 230 0.05 10.05 13.43
CA ASP A 230 0.12 10.67 14.76
C ASP A 230 1.55 10.75 15.32
N TRP A 231 2.57 10.27 14.60
CA TRP A 231 3.96 10.36 15.02
C TRP A 231 4.48 11.79 14.84
N GLU A 232 4.84 12.42 15.91
CA GLU A 232 5.55 13.71 15.94
C GLU A 232 7.05 13.46 16.13
N ALA A 233 7.88 14.02 15.23
CA ALA A 233 9.33 13.83 15.20
C ALA A 233 10.02 14.60 16.33
#